data_fa5169768a4ed0e35f2f646e932d0510
#
_entry.id   fa5169768a4ed0e35f2f646e932d0510
#
_cell.length_a   1.000
_cell.length_b   1.000
_cell.length_c   1.000
_cell.angle_alpha   90.00
_cell.angle_beta   90.00
_cell.angle_gamma   90.00
#
_symmetry.space_group_name_H-M   'P 1'
#
loop_
_entity.id
_entity.type
_entity.pdbx_description
1 polymer ?
#
loop_
_entity_poly.entity_id
_entity_poly.type
_entity_poly.pdbx_seq_one_letter_code
_entity_poly.pdbx_strand_id
1 'polypeptide(L)'
;MSKHWRLWALLILLGLGLQQARAAEELRLEAEYPVEGMRGGNLSGLALCKGEFWTVSDRDDDQYYRLDSSGEIWKAEAHPISAGPPPSAGLPWNLRLFVRLAEYKRGGTVDLEGITCDEAGNRYLVSEGYAAVLLDPVQGGQAWLKLPWNLMSQANRHGLLTHFNSIYEGISVSPDGQQIWLAAERQRRGILTLFKQGDKWVCHGSCVMFAEGGTTPIPPALGKRGPLPVDFSDMVYYHGKLFTLERAAHQLCRRSAESGIAERCWSFAKTLLAPVRHYRQNWGLAEALWIDERGAWIGLDTGDLAREDGDKRPYVLHYAAPAAGWDAP
;
A
#
# COMPACT_ATOMS: atom_id res chain seq x y z
N MET A 1 16.23 14.94 62.35
CA MET A 1 15.24 14.53 61.35
C MET A 1 15.62 15.20 60.01
N SER A 2 16.09 14.67 59.06
CA SER A 2 16.57 13.48 58.44
C SER A 2 16.94 13.90 57.00
N LYS A 3 18.27 13.97 56.75
CA LYS A 3 18.84 14.32 55.42
C LYS A 3 18.77 13.16 54.42
N HIS A 4 18.13 12.03 54.75
CA HIS A 4 18.15 10.82 53.93
C HIS A 4 17.00 10.64 52.96
N TRP A 5 16.00 11.53 52.93
CA TRP A 5 14.83 11.38 52.04
C TRP A 5 15.02 12.00 50.65
N ARG A 6 16.06 12.82 50.49
CA ARG A 6 16.32 13.47 49.18
C ARG A 6 17.16 12.66 48.20
N LEU A 7 17.80 11.60 48.66
CA LEU A 7 18.64 10.73 47.81
C LEU A 7 17.85 9.63 47.08
N TRP A 8 16.70 9.24 47.61
CA TRP A 8 15.87 8.20 46.96
C TRP A 8 14.99 8.71 45.81
N ALA A 9 14.69 10.00 45.77
CA ALA A 9 13.89 10.59 44.69
C ALA A 9 14.70 10.81 43.38
N LEU A 10 16.03 10.85 43.47
CA LEU A 10 16.90 11.03 42.29
C LEU A 10 17.24 9.72 41.56
N LEU A 11 17.08 8.56 42.19
CA LEU A 11 17.38 7.28 41.61
C LEU A 11 16.20 6.67 40.83
N ILE A 12 14.98 7.16 41.02
CA ILE A 12 13.78 6.70 40.27
C ILE A 12 13.63 7.45 38.94
N LEU A 13 14.24 8.60 38.76
CA LEU A 13 14.19 9.38 37.52
C LEU A 13 15.23 9.00 36.46
N LEU A 14 16.18 8.13 36.80
CA LEU A 14 17.20 7.63 35.87
C LEU A 14 16.82 6.30 35.18
N GLY A 15 15.65 5.75 35.49
CA GLY A 15 15.13 4.51 34.90
C GLY A 15 14.14 4.69 33.72
N LEU A 16 13.82 5.92 33.34
CA LEU A 16 13.13 6.20 32.07
C LEU A 16 14.17 6.09 30.94
N GLY A 17 14.42 4.83 30.57
CA GLY A 17 15.32 4.48 29.50
C GLY A 17 15.05 5.33 28.28
N LEU A 18 16.09 5.97 27.80
CA LEU A 18 16.25 6.33 26.40
C LEU A 18 15.94 5.07 25.58
N GLN A 19 14.68 4.87 25.18
CA GLN A 19 14.38 4.08 24.00
C GLN A 19 15.03 4.87 22.85
N GLN A 20 16.32 4.60 22.64
CA GLN A 20 16.95 4.94 21.37
C GLN A 20 16.04 4.33 20.31
N ALA A 21 15.43 5.18 19.48
CA ALA A 21 14.76 4.73 18.28
C ALA A 21 15.81 3.90 17.51
N ARG A 22 15.73 2.58 17.66
CA ARG A 22 16.58 1.68 16.86
C ARG A 22 16.23 1.99 15.42
N ALA A 23 17.25 2.31 14.63
CA ALA A 23 17.08 2.39 13.20
C ALA A 23 16.39 1.09 12.74
N ALA A 24 15.39 1.24 11.86
CA ALA A 24 14.70 0.07 11.31
C ALA A 24 15.72 -0.89 10.68
N GLU A 25 15.55 -2.18 10.94
CA GLU A 25 16.37 -3.23 10.34
C GLU A 25 16.26 -3.16 8.82
N GLU A 26 17.37 -3.21 8.11
CA GLU A 26 17.38 -3.18 6.65
C GLU A 26 17.10 -4.57 6.10
N LEU A 27 16.11 -4.69 5.23
CA LEU A 27 15.78 -5.91 4.51
C LEU A 27 16.90 -6.26 3.51
N ARG A 28 17.19 -7.54 3.38
CA ARG A 28 18.20 -8.03 2.45
C ARG A 28 17.57 -8.36 1.10
N LEU A 29 17.96 -7.64 0.06
CA LEU A 29 17.56 -7.97 -1.31
C LEU A 29 18.10 -9.34 -1.71
N GLU A 30 17.26 -10.18 -2.28
CA GLU A 30 17.64 -11.48 -2.85
C GLU A 30 17.64 -11.47 -4.37
N ALA A 31 16.63 -10.83 -4.97
CA ALA A 31 16.49 -10.77 -6.41
C ALA A 31 15.74 -9.52 -6.86
N GLU A 32 15.92 -9.16 -8.12
CA GLU A 32 15.15 -8.12 -8.79
C GLU A 32 14.72 -8.61 -10.16
N TYR A 33 13.44 -8.41 -10.48
CA TYR A 33 12.82 -8.90 -11.69
C TYR A 33 12.25 -7.74 -12.50
N PRO A 34 12.82 -7.41 -13.65
CA PRO A 34 12.19 -6.46 -14.57
C PRO A 34 10.90 -7.05 -15.10
N VAL A 35 9.87 -6.20 -15.26
CA VAL A 35 8.57 -6.60 -15.80
C VAL A 35 8.40 -6.03 -17.20
N GLU A 36 7.96 -6.86 -18.14
CA GLU A 36 7.65 -6.49 -19.52
C GLU A 36 6.22 -6.89 -19.88
N GLY A 37 5.64 -6.21 -20.87
CA GLY A 37 4.29 -6.52 -21.37
C GLY A 37 3.17 -5.64 -20.82
N MET A 38 3.44 -4.80 -19.82
CA MET A 38 2.51 -3.75 -19.39
C MET A 38 2.49 -2.58 -20.38
N ARG A 39 1.37 -1.85 -20.46
CA ARG A 39 1.25 -0.63 -21.30
C ARG A 39 2.14 0.51 -20.82
N GLY A 40 2.43 0.58 -19.53
CA GLY A 40 3.28 1.58 -18.88
C GLY A 40 4.20 0.97 -17.86
N GLY A 41 4.96 1.79 -17.14
CA GLY A 41 5.87 1.38 -16.08
C GLY A 41 5.27 1.40 -14.67
N ASN A 42 3.96 1.26 -14.55
CA ASN A 42 3.21 1.51 -13.32
C ASN A 42 2.81 0.18 -12.68
N LEU A 43 3.52 -0.24 -11.64
CA LEU A 43 3.14 -1.35 -10.77
C LEU A 43 2.50 -0.75 -9.50
N SER A 44 1.18 -0.55 -9.52
CA SER A 44 0.44 0.14 -8.46
C SER A 44 -0.06 -0.80 -7.35
N GLY A 45 -0.03 -2.11 -7.55
CA GLY A 45 -0.39 -3.10 -6.53
C GLY A 45 0.11 -4.50 -6.91
N LEU A 46 0.30 -5.38 -5.92
CA LEU A 46 0.78 -6.75 -6.15
C LEU A 46 0.07 -7.77 -5.25
N ALA A 47 -0.39 -8.87 -5.82
CA ALA A 47 -0.99 -9.98 -5.08
C ALA A 47 -0.50 -11.34 -5.60
N LEU A 48 -0.36 -12.33 -4.71
CA LEU A 48 -0.15 -13.73 -5.08
C LEU A 48 -1.46 -14.51 -4.86
N CYS A 49 -2.17 -14.79 -5.95
CA CYS A 49 -3.46 -15.46 -5.92
C CYS A 49 -3.33 -16.87 -6.49
N LYS A 50 -3.55 -17.89 -5.67
CA LYS A 50 -3.43 -19.30 -6.09
C LYS A 50 -2.09 -19.66 -6.75
N GLY A 51 -1.01 -19.02 -6.28
CA GLY A 51 0.35 -19.27 -6.79
C GLY A 51 0.74 -18.44 -8.02
N GLU A 52 -0.12 -17.56 -8.49
CA GLU A 52 0.15 -16.64 -9.60
C GLU A 52 0.22 -15.19 -9.10
N PHE A 53 1.22 -14.44 -9.53
CA PHE A 53 1.29 -13.01 -9.24
C PHE A 53 0.35 -12.23 -10.17
N TRP A 54 -0.30 -11.23 -9.57
CA TRP A 54 -1.20 -10.31 -10.24
C TRP A 54 -0.84 -8.87 -9.88
N THR A 55 -1.02 -7.95 -10.82
CA THR A 55 -0.76 -6.53 -10.62
C THR A 55 -1.78 -5.67 -11.35
N VAL A 56 -1.89 -4.43 -10.92
CA VAL A 56 -2.69 -3.37 -11.55
C VAL A 56 -1.79 -2.22 -11.98
N SER A 57 -2.34 -1.33 -12.81
CA SER A 57 -1.70 -0.09 -13.22
C SER A 57 -2.72 1.05 -13.15
N ASP A 58 -2.31 2.19 -12.61
CA ASP A 58 -3.09 3.43 -12.57
C ASP A 58 -3.40 4.00 -13.97
N ARG A 59 -2.74 3.47 -15.02
CA ARG A 59 -2.90 3.87 -16.42
C ARG A 59 -3.89 3.02 -17.22
N ASP A 60 -4.35 1.92 -16.67
CA ASP A 60 -5.18 0.95 -17.38
C ASP A 60 -6.60 0.89 -16.78
N ASP A 61 -7.59 1.33 -17.58
CA ASP A 61 -9.01 1.31 -17.18
C ASP A 61 -9.72 0.00 -17.55
N ASP A 62 -9.20 -0.73 -18.51
CA ASP A 62 -9.85 -1.86 -19.18
C ASP A 62 -9.19 -3.22 -18.93
N GLN A 63 -8.09 -3.23 -18.18
CA GLN A 63 -7.34 -4.44 -17.88
C GLN A 63 -6.48 -4.33 -16.61
N TYR A 64 -6.13 -5.47 -16.07
CA TYR A 64 -5.07 -5.68 -15.09
C TYR A 64 -4.23 -6.87 -15.54
N TYR A 65 -3.21 -7.30 -14.80
CA TYR A 65 -2.24 -8.22 -15.36
C TYR A 65 -1.97 -9.41 -14.47
N ARG A 66 -1.85 -10.58 -15.08
CA ARG A 66 -1.16 -11.74 -14.52
C ARG A 66 0.33 -11.63 -14.87
N LEU A 67 1.20 -11.92 -13.90
CA LEU A 67 2.65 -11.92 -14.11
C LEU A 67 3.16 -13.37 -14.20
N ASP A 68 3.68 -13.76 -15.35
CA ASP A 68 4.48 -14.99 -15.46
C ASP A 68 5.84 -14.73 -14.83
N SER A 69 6.05 -15.28 -13.64
CA SER A 69 7.24 -15.14 -12.81
C SER A 69 8.23 -16.30 -12.94
N SER A 70 8.11 -17.13 -13.98
CA SER A 70 8.96 -18.31 -14.18
C SER A 70 10.38 -18.01 -14.65
N GLY A 71 10.62 -16.81 -15.19
CA GLY A 71 11.90 -16.37 -15.74
C GLY A 71 12.57 -15.24 -14.98
N GLU A 72 13.77 -14.84 -15.41
CA GLU A 72 14.50 -13.67 -14.88
C GLU A 72 13.81 -12.35 -15.25
N ILE A 73 13.05 -12.34 -16.34
CA ILE A 73 12.19 -11.23 -16.76
C ILE A 73 10.74 -11.70 -16.63
N TRP A 74 9.97 -11.03 -15.79
CA TRP A 74 8.57 -11.36 -15.63
C TRP A 74 7.76 -10.80 -16.79
N LYS A 75 6.77 -11.57 -17.27
CA LYS A 75 5.93 -11.17 -18.39
C LYS A 75 4.51 -10.90 -17.92
N ALA A 76 4.03 -9.70 -18.21
CA ALA A 76 2.68 -9.28 -17.89
C ALA A 76 1.72 -9.73 -19.02
N GLU A 77 0.69 -10.49 -18.65
CA GLU A 77 -0.38 -10.93 -19.51
C GLU A 77 -1.66 -10.20 -19.13
N ALA A 78 -2.23 -9.46 -20.08
CA ALA A 78 -3.43 -8.67 -19.85
C ALA A 78 -4.66 -9.53 -19.57
N HIS A 79 -5.40 -9.17 -18.53
CA HIS A 79 -6.69 -9.73 -18.16
C HIS A 79 -7.75 -8.62 -18.21
N PRO A 80 -8.81 -8.77 -19.05
CA PRO A 80 -9.74 -7.68 -19.29
C PRO A 80 -10.64 -7.40 -18.09
N ILE A 81 -10.98 -6.14 -17.89
CA ILE A 81 -12.06 -5.70 -17.01
C ILE A 81 -13.35 -5.62 -17.83
N SER A 82 -14.31 -6.45 -17.47
CA SER A 82 -15.61 -6.57 -18.14
C SER A 82 -16.78 -6.03 -17.30
N ALA A 83 -16.50 -5.57 -16.08
CA ALA A 83 -17.50 -4.90 -15.25
C ALA A 83 -18.00 -3.63 -15.95
N GLY A 84 -19.30 -3.35 -15.81
CA GLY A 84 -19.86 -2.08 -16.26
C GLY A 84 -19.20 -0.88 -15.54
N PRO A 85 -19.62 0.36 -15.88
CA PRO A 85 -19.00 1.55 -15.30
C PRO A 85 -19.07 1.52 -13.76
N PRO A 86 -18.01 2.04 -13.08
CA PRO A 86 -17.98 2.09 -11.63
C PRO A 86 -19.19 2.86 -11.06
N PRO A 87 -19.72 2.44 -9.89
CA PRO A 87 -20.77 3.19 -9.25
C PRO A 87 -20.27 4.59 -8.88
N SER A 88 -21.12 5.59 -8.93
CA SER A 88 -20.80 6.92 -8.40
C SER A 88 -20.69 6.82 -6.87
N ALA A 89 -19.55 6.39 -6.40
CA ALA A 89 -19.28 6.16 -4.99
C ALA A 89 -19.15 7.49 -4.28
N GLY A 90 -20.11 7.94 -3.55
CA GLY A 90 -20.04 8.99 -2.52
C GLY A 90 -18.98 10.10 -2.61
N LEU A 91 -18.17 10.13 -3.67
CA LEU A 91 -17.19 11.19 -3.94
C LEU A 91 -17.90 12.53 -4.01
N PRO A 92 -17.48 13.53 -3.23
CA PRO A 92 -17.99 14.89 -3.35
C PRO A 92 -17.88 15.38 -4.80
N TRP A 93 -18.86 16.17 -5.24
CA TRP A 93 -18.96 16.64 -6.64
C TRP A 93 -17.68 17.39 -7.12
N ASN A 94 -17.02 18.13 -6.23
CA ASN A 94 -15.77 18.81 -6.49
C ASN A 94 -14.62 17.83 -6.76
N LEU A 95 -14.49 16.75 -5.99
CA LEU A 95 -13.48 15.73 -6.26
C LEU A 95 -13.74 15.01 -7.58
N ARG A 96 -15.02 14.68 -7.88
CA ARG A 96 -15.39 14.10 -9.19
C ARG A 96 -15.03 15.01 -10.37
N LEU A 97 -15.17 16.32 -10.22
CA LEU A 97 -14.76 17.27 -11.26
C LEU A 97 -13.24 17.25 -11.46
N PHE A 98 -12.46 17.21 -10.37
CA PHE A 98 -11.00 17.14 -10.46
C PHE A 98 -10.51 15.82 -11.05
N VAL A 99 -11.11 14.69 -10.69
CA VAL A 99 -10.83 13.40 -11.34
C VAL A 99 -11.02 13.51 -12.85
N ARG A 100 -12.18 13.98 -13.33
CA ARG A 100 -12.44 14.15 -14.77
C ARG A 100 -11.45 15.09 -15.46
N LEU A 101 -10.97 16.12 -14.80
CA LEU A 101 -9.96 17.02 -15.37
C LEU A 101 -8.57 16.38 -15.40
N ALA A 102 -8.26 15.52 -14.42
CA ALA A 102 -7.02 14.74 -14.36
C ALA A 102 -6.99 13.66 -15.45
N GLU A 103 -8.13 13.02 -15.75
CA GLU A 103 -8.33 12.06 -16.84
C GLU A 103 -7.72 12.55 -18.15
N TYR A 104 -7.97 13.82 -18.51
CA TYR A 104 -7.48 14.40 -19.75
C TYR A 104 -5.95 14.44 -19.85
N LYS A 105 -5.25 14.42 -18.71
CA LYS A 105 -3.77 14.46 -18.67
C LYS A 105 -3.15 13.07 -18.45
N ARG A 106 -3.83 12.16 -17.76
CA ARG A 106 -3.29 10.86 -17.33
C ARG A 106 -3.63 9.71 -18.26
N GLY A 107 -4.74 9.80 -19.00
CA GLY A 107 -5.18 8.76 -19.93
C GLY A 107 -5.99 7.62 -19.31
N GLY A 108 -6.23 7.63 -18.00
CA GLY A 108 -7.04 6.66 -17.27
C GLY A 108 -8.07 7.34 -16.36
N THR A 109 -9.23 6.71 -16.17
CA THR A 109 -10.34 7.23 -15.34
C THR A 109 -10.60 6.37 -14.11
N VAL A 110 -10.31 5.06 -14.19
CA VAL A 110 -10.56 4.10 -13.12
C VAL A 110 -9.47 4.19 -12.07
N ASP A 111 -8.24 4.45 -12.48
CA ASP A 111 -7.11 4.70 -11.58
C ASP A 111 -6.96 3.54 -10.58
N LEU A 112 -6.49 2.38 -11.08
CA LEU A 112 -6.37 1.16 -10.27
C LEU A 112 -5.08 1.19 -9.47
N GLU A 113 -5.20 1.23 -8.13
CA GLU A 113 -4.05 1.45 -7.23
C GLU A 113 -3.71 0.23 -6.36
N GLY A 114 -4.58 -0.75 -6.26
CA GLY A 114 -4.29 -1.92 -5.43
C GLY A 114 -5.05 -3.16 -5.87
N ILE A 115 -4.45 -4.33 -5.56
CA ILE A 115 -5.04 -5.64 -5.82
C ILE A 115 -4.73 -6.61 -4.67
N THR A 116 -5.72 -7.44 -4.32
CA THR A 116 -5.58 -8.51 -3.34
C THR A 116 -6.46 -9.69 -3.70
N CYS A 117 -6.33 -10.82 -3.01
CA CYS A 117 -7.26 -11.93 -3.15
C CYS A 117 -7.51 -12.68 -1.84
N ASP A 118 -8.69 -13.30 -1.75
CA ASP A 118 -9.02 -14.24 -0.70
C ASP A 118 -8.45 -15.64 -0.96
N GLU A 119 -8.59 -16.55 0.00
CA GLU A 119 -8.15 -17.95 -0.15
C GLU A 119 -8.91 -18.71 -1.25
N ALA A 120 -10.11 -18.30 -1.61
CA ALA A 120 -10.82 -18.88 -2.75
C ALA A 120 -10.19 -18.48 -4.09
N GLY A 121 -9.43 -17.40 -4.13
CA GLY A 121 -8.79 -16.83 -5.31
C GLY A 121 -9.63 -15.74 -5.97
N ASN A 122 -10.70 -15.26 -5.31
CA ASN A 122 -11.42 -14.09 -5.79
C ASN A 122 -10.52 -12.86 -5.64
N ARG A 123 -10.38 -12.07 -6.69
CA ARG A 123 -9.54 -10.87 -6.73
C ARG A 123 -10.37 -9.64 -6.42
N TYR A 124 -9.78 -8.74 -5.66
CA TYR A 124 -10.37 -7.45 -5.28
C TYR A 124 -9.41 -6.35 -5.73
N LEU A 125 -9.90 -5.43 -6.57
CA LEU A 125 -9.13 -4.33 -7.11
C LEU A 125 -9.70 -3.02 -6.59
N VAL A 126 -8.86 -2.09 -6.18
CA VAL A 126 -9.31 -0.79 -5.71
C VAL A 126 -9.08 0.29 -6.77
N SER A 127 -10.11 1.10 -6.99
CA SER A 127 -10.06 2.27 -7.86
C SER A 127 -9.99 3.53 -7.00
N GLU A 128 -8.95 4.32 -7.18
CA GLU A 128 -8.81 5.64 -6.59
C GLU A 128 -9.80 6.61 -7.23
N GLY A 129 -9.83 6.66 -8.55
CA GLY A 129 -10.66 7.59 -9.32
C GLY A 129 -12.15 7.55 -8.99
N TYR A 130 -12.66 6.39 -8.58
CA TYR A 130 -14.07 6.21 -8.20
C TYR A 130 -14.29 5.90 -6.73
N ALA A 131 -13.25 5.77 -5.93
CA ALA A 131 -13.30 5.30 -4.54
C ALA A 131 -14.13 4.01 -4.40
N ALA A 132 -13.89 3.06 -5.29
CA ALA A 132 -14.67 1.84 -5.45
C ALA A 132 -13.79 0.60 -5.40
N VAL A 133 -14.41 -0.56 -5.15
CA VAL A 133 -13.72 -1.86 -5.17
C VAL A 133 -14.40 -2.75 -6.21
N LEU A 134 -13.63 -3.27 -7.14
CA LEU A 134 -14.04 -4.27 -8.11
C LEU A 134 -13.77 -5.66 -7.53
N LEU A 135 -14.76 -6.53 -7.56
CA LEU A 135 -14.61 -7.96 -7.29
C LEU A 135 -14.55 -8.70 -8.64
N ASP A 136 -13.49 -9.46 -8.85
CA ASP A 136 -13.35 -10.42 -9.93
C ASP A 136 -13.33 -11.84 -9.33
N PRO A 137 -14.48 -12.50 -9.24
CA PRO A 137 -14.60 -13.80 -8.61
C PRO A 137 -14.05 -14.92 -9.52
N VAL A 138 -13.56 -16.01 -8.93
CA VAL A 138 -13.15 -17.21 -9.68
C VAL A 138 -14.30 -17.78 -10.51
N GLN A 139 -15.54 -17.63 -10.03
CA GLN A 139 -16.74 -18.05 -10.72
C GLN A 139 -17.77 -16.91 -10.76
N GLY A 140 -18.31 -16.64 -11.92
CA GLY A 140 -19.27 -15.56 -12.13
C GLY A 140 -18.67 -14.39 -12.89
N GLY A 141 -19.38 -13.28 -12.92
CA GLY A 141 -18.95 -12.06 -13.60
C GLY A 141 -18.35 -11.05 -12.62
N GLN A 142 -17.46 -10.22 -13.13
CA GLN A 142 -16.90 -9.09 -12.39
C GLN A 142 -17.99 -8.10 -11.97
N ALA A 143 -17.88 -7.56 -10.76
CA ALA A 143 -18.86 -6.61 -10.23
C ALA A 143 -18.24 -5.63 -9.23
N TRP A 144 -18.72 -4.39 -9.26
CA TRP A 144 -18.36 -3.39 -8.25
C TRP A 144 -19.07 -3.68 -6.93
N LEU A 145 -18.33 -3.65 -5.81
CA LEU A 145 -18.86 -3.90 -4.48
C LEU A 145 -19.82 -2.77 -4.03
N LYS A 146 -20.83 -3.15 -3.29
CA LYS A 146 -21.76 -2.20 -2.64
C LYS A 146 -21.16 -1.73 -1.31
N LEU A 147 -20.30 -0.71 -1.37
CA LEU A 147 -19.70 -0.10 -0.18
C LEU A 147 -20.71 0.74 0.62
N PRO A 148 -20.46 0.98 1.93
CA PRO A 148 -21.33 1.84 2.74
C PRO A 148 -21.42 3.26 2.17
N TRP A 149 -22.63 3.77 1.98
CA TRP A 149 -22.84 5.10 1.42
C TRP A 149 -22.21 6.25 2.21
N ASN A 150 -21.98 6.04 3.51
CA ASN A 150 -21.39 7.02 4.43
C ASN A 150 -19.89 6.83 4.66
N LEU A 151 -19.23 5.90 3.96
CA LEU A 151 -17.80 5.58 4.09
C LEU A 151 -16.94 6.84 3.92
N MET A 152 -17.13 7.54 2.79
CA MET A 152 -16.39 8.78 2.49
C MET A 152 -16.62 9.86 3.56
N SER A 153 -17.86 10.06 3.99
CA SER A 153 -18.15 11.08 5.00
C SER A 153 -17.57 10.74 6.37
N GLN A 154 -17.47 9.46 6.72
CA GLN A 154 -16.79 9.02 7.93
C GLN A 154 -15.28 9.26 7.82
N ALA A 155 -14.66 8.86 6.72
CA ALA A 155 -13.24 9.08 6.47
C ALA A 155 -12.87 10.58 6.50
N ASN A 156 -13.66 11.43 5.83
CA ASN A 156 -13.43 12.87 5.79
C ASN A 156 -13.47 13.52 7.20
N ARG A 157 -14.33 13.05 8.12
CA ARG A 157 -14.33 13.54 9.51
C ARG A 157 -13.03 13.27 10.26
N HIS A 158 -12.27 12.27 9.83
CA HIS A 158 -10.93 11.96 10.32
C HIS A 158 -9.80 12.59 9.49
N GLY A 159 -10.16 13.41 8.49
CA GLY A 159 -9.22 14.07 7.58
C GLY A 159 -8.61 13.13 6.55
N LEU A 160 -9.20 11.95 6.34
CA LEU A 160 -8.82 10.99 5.30
C LEU A 160 -9.61 11.26 4.02
N LEU A 161 -9.10 10.83 2.86
CA LEU A 161 -9.76 10.84 1.55
C LEU A 161 -10.24 12.26 1.15
N THR A 162 -9.43 13.27 1.43
CA THR A 162 -9.81 14.68 1.22
C THR A 162 -9.31 15.25 -0.10
N HIS A 163 -8.44 14.53 -0.80
CA HIS A 163 -7.85 14.94 -2.08
C HIS A 163 -8.13 13.91 -3.17
N PHE A 164 -8.34 14.38 -4.40
CA PHE A 164 -8.69 13.54 -5.55
C PHE A 164 -7.59 12.54 -5.95
N ASN A 165 -6.35 12.77 -5.56
CA ASN A 165 -5.17 11.93 -5.81
C ASN A 165 -4.57 11.46 -4.47
N SER A 166 -5.41 11.04 -3.57
CA SER A 166 -5.02 10.55 -2.24
C SER A 166 -6.21 9.86 -1.59
N ILE A 167 -6.87 8.96 -2.35
CA ILE A 167 -8.07 8.24 -1.88
C ILE A 167 -7.66 6.85 -1.37
N TYR A 168 -7.59 5.86 -2.23
CA TYR A 168 -7.20 4.50 -1.87
C TYR A 168 -6.00 4.07 -2.69
N GLU A 169 -4.91 3.72 -2.01
CA GLU A 169 -3.70 3.21 -2.65
C GLU A 169 -3.54 1.69 -2.48
N GLY A 170 -4.06 1.14 -1.39
CA GLY A 170 -3.92 -0.29 -1.12
C GLY A 170 -5.22 -0.92 -0.63
N ILE A 171 -5.33 -2.21 -0.88
CA ILE A 171 -6.44 -3.04 -0.43
C ILE A 171 -5.93 -4.36 0.11
N SER A 172 -6.52 -4.83 1.20
CA SER A 172 -6.32 -6.19 1.67
C SER A 172 -7.63 -6.85 2.05
N VAL A 173 -7.71 -8.16 1.92
CA VAL A 173 -8.88 -8.95 2.26
C VAL A 173 -8.50 -10.08 3.23
N SER A 174 -9.38 -10.41 4.16
CA SER A 174 -9.20 -11.58 5.02
C SER A 174 -9.26 -12.87 4.19
N PRO A 175 -8.56 -13.95 4.63
CA PRO A 175 -8.52 -15.22 3.90
C PRO A 175 -9.91 -15.78 3.55
N ASP A 176 -10.88 -15.60 4.44
CA ASP A 176 -12.26 -16.04 4.27
C ASP A 176 -13.14 -15.10 3.42
N GLY A 177 -12.58 -13.98 2.94
CA GLY A 177 -13.29 -12.98 2.14
C GLY A 177 -14.37 -12.21 2.92
N GLN A 178 -14.32 -12.18 4.27
CA GLN A 178 -15.35 -11.54 5.09
C GLN A 178 -14.99 -10.15 5.59
N GLN A 179 -13.71 -9.76 5.50
CA GLN A 179 -13.25 -8.45 5.93
C GLN A 179 -12.34 -7.83 4.87
N ILE A 180 -12.50 -6.55 4.61
CA ILE A 180 -11.63 -5.75 3.74
C ILE A 180 -11.04 -4.61 4.55
N TRP A 181 -9.76 -4.34 4.30
CA TRP A 181 -9.07 -3.13 4.73
C TRP A 181 -8.69 -2.31 3.50
N LEU A 182 -8.89 -1.00 3.58
CA LEU A 182 -8.51 -0.04 2.54
C LEU A 182 -7.51 0.94 3.12
N ALA A 183 -6.38 1.13 2.45
CA ALA A 183 -5.34 2.08 2.84
C ALA A 183 -5.62 3.45 2.21
N ALA A 184 -5.80 4.47 3.05
CA ALA A 184 -5.86 5.87 2.64
C ALA A 184 -4.45 6.46 2.58
N GLU A 185 -4.09 7.10 1.46
CA GLU A 185 -2.72 7.37 1.07
C GLU A 185 -1.97 8.35 1.96
N ARG A 186 -2.18 9.64 1.82
CA ARG A 186 -1.27 10.67 2.34
C ARG A 186 -1.96 11.92 2.85
N GLN A 187 -1.13 12.85 3.39
CA GLN A 187 -1.44 14.03 4.20
C GLN A 187 -1.96 13.63 5.59
N ARG A 188 -3.02 12.87 5.66
CA ARG A 188 -3.36 11.96 6.75
C ARG A 188 -3.58 10.59 6.15
N ARG A 189 -2.71 9.65 6.51
CA ARG A 189 -2.86 8.26 6.14
C ARG A 189 -3.78 7.54 7.11
N GLY A 190 -4.43 6.49 6.65
CA GLY A 190 -5.34 5.74 7.51
C GLY A 190 -5.72 4.38 6.96
N ILE A 191 -6.40 3.63 7.79
CA ILE A 191 -6.94 2.31 7.43
C ILE A 191 -8.43 2.32 7.70
N LEU A 192 -9.21 2.03 6.67
CA LEU A 192 -10.63 1.79 6.78
C LEU A 192 -10.89 0.29 6.81
N THR A 193 -11.89 -0.14 7.57
CA THR A 193 -12.26 -1.55 7.68
C THR A 193 -13.74 -1.75 7.38
N LEU A 194 -14.02 -2.79 6.62
CA LEU A 194 -15.35 -3.17 6.17
C LEU A 194 -15.58 -4.66 6.40
N PHE A 195 -16.81 -5.02 6.74
CA PHE A 195 -17.21 -6.39 7.01
C PHE A 195 -18.33 -6.79 6.07
N LYS A 196 -18.29 -8.02 5.56
CA LYS A 196 -19.31 -8.56 4.68
C LYS A 196 -20.56 -8.92 5.45
N GLN A 197 -21.71 -8.45 4.99
CA GLN A 197 -23.02 -8.81 5.53
C GLN A 197 -23.98 -9.13 4.38
N GLY A 198 -24.10 -10.40 4.06
CA GLY A 198 -24.82 -10.83 2.87
C GLY A 198 -24.12 -10.35 1.59
N ASP A 199 -24.82 -9.58 0.76
CA ASP A 199 -24.33 -8.99 -0.47
C ASP A 199 -23.75 -7.56 -0.31
N LYS A 200 -23.67 -7.06 0.92
CA LYS A 200 -23.23 -5.70 1.24
C LYS A 200 -22.00 -5.71 2.12
N TRP A 201 -21.29 -4.61 2.08
CA TRP A 201 -20.20 -4.30 2.99
C TRP A 201 -20.65 -3.25 4.00
N VAL A 202 -20.34 -3.44 5.27
CA VAL A 202 -20.76 -2.57 6.37
C VAL A 202 -19.60 -2.25 7.30
N CYS A 203 -19.76 -1.21 8.10
CA CYS A 203 -18.83 -0.87 9.18
C CYS A 203 -19.41 -1.26 10.52
N HIS A 204 -18.61 -1.83 11.41
CA HIS A 204 -18.99 -2.08 12.79
C HIS A 204 -18.73 -0.82 13.64
N GLY A 205 -19.71 0.10 13.66
CA GLY A 205 -19.57 1.41 14.28
C GLY A 205 -18.84 2.40 13.36
N SER A 206 -17.53 2.57 13.50
CA SER A 206 -16.73 3.39 12.61
C SER A 206 -16.18 2.57 11.45
N CYS A 207 -16.12 3.18 10.24
CA CYS A 207 -15.36 2.62 9.13
C CYS A 207 -13.87 2.91 9.26
N VAL A 208 -13.48 3.95 10.00
CA VAL A 208 -12.07 4.31 10.21
C VAL A 208 -11.52 3.57 11.41
N MET A 209 -10.60 2.66 11.17
CA MET A 209 -9.88 1.90 12.18
C MET A 209 -8.67 2.67 12.70
N PHE A 210 -7.95 3.34 11.81
CA PHE A 210 -6.72 4.06 12.11
C PHE A 210 -6.63 5.33 11.28
N ALA A 211 -6.12 6.43 11.86
CA ALA A 211 -5.81 7.65 11.15
C ALA A 211 -4.67 8.40 11.85
N GLU A 212 -3.65 8.75 11.11
CA GLU A 212 -2.55 9.57 11.61
C GLU A 212 -2.10 10.60 10.56
N GLY A 213 -1.60 11.73 11.03
CA GLY A 213 -0.94 12.75 10.21
C GLY A 213 0.51 12.91 10.63
N GLY A 214 1.19 13.79 9.94
CA GLY A 214 2.59 14.10 10.23
C GLY A 214 3.46 14.01 9.00
N THR A 215 4.76 14.03 9.23
CA THR A 215 5.76 13.98 8.17
C THR A 215 6.85 12.98 8.52
N THR A 216 7.45 12.39 7.50
CA THR A 216 8.64 11.56 7.62
C THR A 216 9.82 12.25 6.98
N PRO A 217 11.02 12.18 7.58
CA PRO A 217 12.25 12.64 6.93
C PRO A 217 12.50 11.76 5.70
N ILE A 218 12.91 12.40 4.60
CA ILE A 218 13.32 11.65 3.42
C ILE A 218 14.74 11.13 3.58
N PRO A 219 15.07 9.97 3.01
CA PRO A 219 16.45 9.49 2.99
C PRO A 219 17.40 10.50 2.34
N PRO A 220 18.61 10.71 2.91
CA PRO A 220 19.58 11.69 2.37
C PRO A 220 19.95 11.49 0.90
N ALA A 221 19.91 10.25 0.41
CA ALA A 221 20.18 9.91 -0.99
C ALA A 221 19.22 10.58 -1.98
N LEU A 222 18.00 10.96 -1.54
CA LEU A 222 17.02 11.68 -2.36
C LEU A 222 17.23 13.20 -2.39
N GLY A 223 18.32 13.69 -1.81
CA GLY A 223 18.70 15.10 -1.84
C GLY A 223 18.10 15.93 -0.71
N LYS A 224 18.31 17.26 -0.81
CA LYS A 224 17.84 18.22 0.21
C LYS A 224 16.40 18.63 -0.05
N ARG A 225 15.44 17.82 0.38
CA ARG A 225 14.04 18.21 0.48
C ARG A 225 13.62 18.34 1.95
N GLY A 226 12.57 19.08 2.18
CA GLY A 226 11.87 19.04 3.46
C GLY A 226 11.21 17.67 3.68
N PRO A 227 10.76 17.38 4.91
CA PRO A 227 10.07 16.14 5.20
C PRO A 227 8.81 16.00 4.33
N LEU A 228 8.50 14.77 3.93
CA LEU A 228 7.28 14.44 3.16
C LEU A 228 6.14 14.06 4.14
N PRO A 229 4.88 14.25 3.76
CA PRO A 229 3.77 13.66 4.48
C PRO A 229 3.96 12.16 4.63
N VAL A 230 3.53 11.61 5.77
CA VAL A 230 3.44 10.15 5.93
C VAL A 230 2.41 9.59 4.93
N ASP A 231 2.69 8.40 4.39
CA ASP A 231 1.86 7.76 3.38
C ASP A 231 1.67 6.27 3.63
N PHE A 232 0.69 5.68 2.95
CA PHE A 232 0.58 4.26 2.65
C PHE A 232 0.45 4.13 1.13
N SER A 233 1.32 3.35 0.51
CA SER A 233 1.26 3.10 -0.94
C SER A 233 0.71 1.72 -1.28
N ASP A 234 0.75 0.75 -0.35
CA ASP A 234 0.05 -0.52 -0.48
C ASP A 234 -0.10 -1.18 0.90
N MET A 235 -0.91 -2.23 0.97
CA MET A 235 -1.16 -2.97 2.21
C MET A 235 -1.54 -4.41 1.93
N VAL A 236 -0.94 -5.35 2.70
CA VAL A 236 -1.26 -6.76 2.64
C VAL A 236 -1.57 -7.34 4.03
N TYR A 237 -2.54 -8.26 4.10
CA TYR A 237 -2.82 -9.04 5.29
C TYR A 237 -2.02 -10.35 5.25
N TYR A 238 -1.25 -10.61 6.30
CA TYR A 238 -0.47 -11.83 6.43
C TYR A 238 -0.40 -12.26 7.90
N HIS A 239 -0.74 -13.51 8.21
CA HIS A 239 -0.69 -14.12 9.54
C HIS A 239 -1.34 -13.27 10.66
N GLY A 240 -2.54 -12.73 10.44
CA GLY A 240 -3.25 -11.95 11.46
C GLY A 240 -2.75 -10.52 11.64
N LYS A 241 -1.87 -10.05 10.77
CA LYS A 241 -1.30 -8.71 10.78
C LYS A 241 -1.52 -8.01 9.45
N LEU A 242 -1.53 -6.68 9.48
CA LEU A 242 -1.43 -5.85 8.29
C LEU A 242 0.01 -5.41 8.09
N PHE A 243 0.47 -5.45 6.87
CA PHE A 243 1.77 -4.90 6.48
C PHE A 243 1.52 -3.75 5.52
N THR A 244 2.02 -2.57 5.86
CA THR A 244 1.87 -1.38 5.04
C THR A 244 3.19 -1.00 4.39
N LEU A 245 3.13 -0.65 3.12
CA LEU A 245 4.25 -0.07 2.39
C LEU A 245 4.23 1.45 2.61
N GLU A 246 5.30 1.99 3.16
CA GLU A 246 5.47 3.41 3.47
C GLU A 246 6.52 4.00 2.52
N ARG A 247 6.07 4.42 1.35
CA ARG A 247 6.90 4.84 0.22
C ARG A 247 7.83 5.99 0.56
N ALA A 248 7.31 7.04 1.19
CA ALA A 248 8.10 8.21 1.56
C ALA A 248 9.21 7.87 2.57
N ALA A 249 8.95 6.95 3.50
CA ALA A 249 9.90 6.50 4.50
C ALA A 249 10.83 5.38 3.99
N HIS A 250 10.55 4.76 2.84
CA HIS A 250 11.21 3.55 2.35
C HIS A 250 11.20 2.42 3.39
N GLN A 251 10.02 2.17 3.96
CA GLN A 251 9.82 1.21 5.03
C GLN A 251 8.62 0.31 4.75
N LEU A 252 8.71 -0.89 5.28
CA LEU A 252 7.63 -1.85 5.41
C LEU A 252 7.30 -1.96 6.89
N CYS A 253 6.03 -1.73 7.28
CA CYS A 253 5.63 -1.77 8.68
C CYS A 253 4.55 -2.81 8.94
N ARG A 254 4.81 -3.72 9.89
CA ARG A 254 3.80 -4.61 10.46
C ARG A 254 2.91 -3.84 11.43
N ARG A 255 1.60 -4.01 11.30
CA ARG A 255 0.58 -3.35 12.10
C ARG A 255 -0.44 -4.33 12.67
N SER A 256 -1.02 -4.01 13.80
CA SER A 256 -2.17 -4.74 14.32
C SER A 256 -3.35 -4.68 13.33
N ALA A 257 -3.92 -5.82 12.97
CA ALA A 257 -5.11 -5.89 12.12
C ALA A 257 -6.39 -5.40 12.81
N GLU A 258 -6.36 -5.19 14.13
CA GLU A 258 -7.48 -4.69 14.93
C GLU A 258 -7.44 -3.18 15.14
N SER A 259 -6.24 -2.59 15.25
CA SER A 259 -6.08 -1.18 15.60
C SER A 259 -5.32 -0.34 14.57
N GLY A 260 -4.64 -0.96 13.61
CA GLY A 260 -3.79 -0.28 12.65
C GLY A 260 -2.48 0.28 13.22
N ILE A 261 -2.23 0.11 14.53
CA ILE A 261 -1.02 0.63 15.18
C ILE A 261 0.20 -0.16 14.71
N ALA A 262 1.26 0.56 14.34
CA ALA A 262 2.53 -0.05 13.94
C ALA A 262 3.20 -0.76 15.12
N GLU A 263 3.64 -2.00 14.88
CA GLU A 263 4.33 -2.83 15.87
C GLU A 263 5.83 -2.90 15.59
N ARG A 264 6.21 -3.00 14.31
CA ARG A 264 7.60 -3.06 13.87
C ARG A 264 7.71 -2.61 12.41
N CYS A 265 8.83 -1.97 12.09
CA CYS A 265 9.14 -1.58 10.71
C CYS A 265 10.52 -2.10 10.29
N TRP A 266 10.66 -2.33 9.00
CA TRP A 266 11.92 -2.68 8.33
C TRP A 266 12.17 -1.68 7.21
N SER A 267 13.45 -1.35 6.98
CA SER A 267 13.86 -0.46 5.90
C SER A 267 14.25 -1.24 4.65
N PHE A 268 13.99 -0.67 3.50
CA PHE A 268 14.57 -1.09 2.21
C PHE A 268 15.30 0.06 1.50
N ALA A 269 15.50 1.16 2.22
CA ALA A 269 16.08 2.41 1.69
C ALA A 269 17.48 2.22 1.13
N LYS A 270 18.36 1.53 1.85
CA LYS A 270 19.76 1.32 1.43
C LYS A 270 19.86 0.60 0.10
N THR A 271 19.00 -0.38 -0.11
CA THR A 271 18.98 -1.18 -1.33
C THR A 271 18.37 -0.41 -2.49
N LEU A 272 17.18 0.14 -2.30
CA LEU A 272 16.43 0.81 -3.37
C LEU A 272 17.10 2.10 -3.82
N LEU A 273 17.76 2.82 -2.91
CA LEU A 273 18.44 4.08 -3.19
C LEU A 273 19.94 3.88 -3.56
N ALA A 274 20.41 2.64 -3.75
CA ALA A 274 21.73 2.39 -4.29
C ALA A 274 21.82 2.98 -5.71
N PRO A 275 22.96 3.60 -6.11
CA PRO A 275 23.09 4.29 -7.39
C PRO A 275 22.62 3.47 -8.60
N VAL A 276 22.92 2.17 -8.60
CA VAL A 276 22.53 1.23 -9.69
C VAL A 276 21.03 1.03 -9.81
N ARG A 277 20.22 1.33 -8.78
CA ARG A 277 18.77 1.17 -8.73
C ARG A 277 18.01 2.48 -8.68
N HIS A 278 18.74 3.58 -8.49
CA HIS A 278 18.12 4.88 -8.32
C HIS A 278 17.56 5.41 -9.63
N TYR A 279 16.32 5.89 -9.57
CA TYR A 279 15.68 6.66 -10.61
C TYR A 279 15.87 8.15 -10.31
N ARG A 280 16.05 8.98 -11.33
CA ARG A 280 16.35 10.42 -11.18
C ARG A 280 15.15 11.21 -10.67
N GLN A 281 14.78 10.93 -9.44
CA GLN A 281 13.69 11.62 -8.75
C GLN A 281 13.99 11.71 -7.25
N ASN A 282 13.18 12.49 -6.55
CA ASN A 282 13.41 12.82 -5.14
C ASN A 282 12.23 12.39 -4.22
N TRP A 283 11.54 11.31 -4.60
CA TRP A 283 10.54 10.59 -3.79
C TRP A 283 10.65 9.08 -4.03
N GLY A 284 9.95 8.29 -3.23
CA GLY A 284 9.90 6.83 -3.41
C GLY A 284 9.02 6.41 -4.57
N LEU A 285 9.29 5.21 -5.12
CA LEU A 285 8.55 4.56 -6.20
C LEU A 285 7.93 3.23 -5.79
N ALA A 286 8.09 2.82 -4.54
CA ALA A 286 7.54 1.57 -4.05
C ALA A 286 6.02 1.71 -3.88
N GLU A 287 5.23 1.06 -4.74
CA GLU A 287 3.78 1.18 -4.74
C GLU A 287 3.03 -0.15 -4.72
N ALA A 288 3.72 -1.28 -4.83
CA ALA A 288 3.10 -2.59 -4.82
C ALA A 288 3.77 -3.50 -3.78
N LEU A 289 2.98 -4.26 -3.02
CA LEU A 289 3.48 -5.10 -1.93
C LEU A 289 2.83 -6.48 -1.92
N TRP A 290 3.65 -7.51 -1.79
CA TRP A 290 3.23 -8.84 -1.35
C TRP A 290 4.17 -9.37 -0.27
N ILE A 291 3.64 -10.14 0.69
CA ILE A 291 4.42 -10.79 1.77
C ILE A 291 4.01 -12.24 1.91
N ASP A 292 5.00 -13.11 2.05
CA ASP A 292 4.83 -14.50 2.49
C ASP A 292 6.04 -14.94 3.37
N GLU A 293 6.15 -16.25 3.63
CA GLU A 293 7.23 -16.83 4.43
C GLU A 293 8.62 -16.66 3.78
N ARG A 294 8.69 -16.51 2.46
CA ARG A 294 9.95 -16.29 1.72
C ARG A 294 10.45 -14.86 1.87
N GLY A 295 9.53 -13.90 2.03
CA GLY A 295 9.92 -12.50 2.17
C GLY A 295 8.88 -11.49 1.73
N ALA A 296 9.37 -10.33 1.25
CA ALA A 296 8.56 -9.27 0.69
C ALA A 296 8.90 -9.04 -0.78
N TRP A 297 7.89 -8.95 -1.62
CA TRP A 297 7.98 -8.51 -3.00
C TRP A 297 7.46 -7.08 -3.08
N ILE A 298 8.31 -6.16 -3.55
CA ILE A 298 7.98 -4.74 -3.67
C ILE A 298 8.05 -4.36 -5.14
N GLY A 299 6.93 -3.94 -5.70
CA GLY A 299 6.83 -3.42 -7.05
C GLY A 299 7.08 -1.92 -7.09
N LEU A 300 7.66 -1.46 -8.20
CA LEU A 300 7.98 -0.05 -8.42
C LEU A 300 7.06 0.52 -9.50
N ASP A 301 6.37 1.61 -9.17
CA ASP A 301 5.78 2.48 -10.18
C ASP A 301 6.85 3.42 -10.72
N THR A 302 7.33 3.12 -11.90
CA THR A 302 8.39 3.91 -12.54
C THR A 302 7.86 4.90 -13.57
N GLY A 303 6.62 4.76 -13.98
CA GLY A 303 6.05 5.58 -15.06
C GLY A 303 6.96 5.56 -16.29
N ASP A 304 7.39 6.75 -16.72
CA ASP A 304 8.34 6.93 -17.81
C ASP A 304 9.79 7.16 -17.35
N LEU A 305 10.06 7.03 -16.06
CA LEU A 305 11.38 7.27 -15.50
C LEU A 305 12.36 6.15 -15.90
N ALA A 306 13.63 6.50 -15.98
CA ALA A 306 14.70 5.56 -16.25
C ALA A 306 15.65 5.48 -15.05
N ARG A 307 16.20 4.29 -14.80
CA ARG A 307 17.35 4.07 -13.91
C ARG A 307 18.59 4.77 -14.47
N GLU A 308 19.65 4.82 -13.68
CA GLU A 308 20.95 5.38 -14.10
C GLU A 308 21.55 4.68 -15.34
N ASP A 309 21.27 3.37 -15.52
CA ASP A 309 21.68 2.57 -16.69
C ASP A 309 20.80 2.78 -17.92
N GLY A 310 19.72 3.56 -17.79
CA GLY A 310 18.77 3.84 -18.85
C GLY A 310 17.60 2.85 -18.93
N ASP A 311 17.53 1.82 -18.08
CA ASP A 311 16.42 0.89 -18.04
C ASP A 311 15.14 1.59 -17.54
N LYS A 312 14.05 1.46 -18.30
CA LYS A 312 12.73 2.06 -18.01
C LYS A 312 11.71 1.05 -17.51
N ARG A 313 12.05 -0.23 -17.49
CA ARG A 313 11.10 -1.26 -17.06
C ARG A 313 10.76 -1.08 -15.57
N PRO A 314 9.53 -1.33 -15.17
CA PRO A 314 9.22 -1.49 -13.75
C PRO A 314 9.86 -2.76 -13.22
N TYR A 315 10.14 -2.79 -11.93
CA TYR A 315 10.78 -3.92 -11.27
C TYR A 315 9.95 -4.42 -10.10
N VAL A 316 9.95 -5.73 -9.90
CA VAL A 316 9.58 -6.37 -8.64
C VAL A 316 10.87 -6.76 -7.91
N LEU A 317 11.05 -6.25 -6.71
CA LEU A 317 12.20 -6.52 -5.85
C LEU A 317 11.81 -7.55 -4.80
N HIS A 318 12.53 -8.66 -4.71
CA HIS A 318 12.32 -9.68 -3.70
C HIS A 318 13.33 -9.50 -2.56
N TYR A 319 12.82 -9.21 -1.38
CA TYR A 319 13.59 -9.12 -0.14
C TYR A 319 13.34 -10.36 0.72
N ALA A 320 14.40 -10.96 1.27
CA ALA A 320 14.29 -12.06 2.21
C ALA A 320 13.45 -11.67 3.44
N ALA A 321 12.69 -12.61 3.96
CA ALA A 321 12.08 -12.44 5.27
C ALA A 321 13.16 -12.13 6.34
N PRO A 322 12.84 -11.31 7.35
CA PRO A 322 13.77 -11.07 8.45
C PRO A 322 14.21 -12.38 9.10
N ALA A 323 15.48 -12.46 9.52
CA ALA A 323 16.04 -13.69 10.09
C ALA A 323 15.23 -14.23 11.30
N ALA A 324 14.59 -13.33 12.04
CA ALA A 324 13.71 -13.69 13.16
C ALA A 324 12.25 -13.95 12.73
N GLY A 325 11.94 -13.88 11.42
CA GLY A 325 10.59 -13.96 10.88
C GLY A 325 9.81 -12.66 11.02
N TRP A 326 8.66 -12.61 10.31
CA TRP A 326 7.76 -11.46 10.33
C TRP A 326 7.06 -11.25 11.67
N ASP A 327 6.89 -12.31 12.47
CA ASP A 327 6.16 -12.29 13.75
C ASP A 327 7.06 -11.90 14.94
N ALA A 328 8.36 -11.76 14.73
CA ALA A 328 9.29 -11.38 15.80
C ALA A 328 8.91 -10.04 16.44
N PRO A 329 9.05 -9.89 17.78
CA PRO A 329 8.69 -8.68 18.54
C PRO A 329 9.54 -7.46 18.16
#